data_a5f6848f25b4ff6508c873e38cf9be72
#
_entry.id   a5f6848f25b4ff6508c873e38cf9be72
#
_cell.length_a   1.000
_cell.length_b   1.000
_cell.length_c   1.000
_cell.angle_alpha   90.00
_cell.angle_beta   90.00
_cell.angle_gamma   90.00
#
_symmetry.space_group_name_H-M   'P 1'
#
loop_
_entity.id
_entity.type
_entity.pdbx_description
1 polymer ?
#
loop_
_entity_poly.entity_id
_entity_poly.type
_entity_poly.pdbx_seq_one_letter_code
_entity_poly.pdbx_strand_id
1 'polypeptide(L)'
;TAKPLPKLPQIGALAAHPKLAGFEFDSWAGVQVPRNTPEDVAQRLNKALYDAMANPQTRQAFESVGNLVVPPMSLAELDRMYESEIARYQAIAKSISLQPQQ
;
A
#
# COMPACT_ATOMS: atom_id res chain seq x y z
N THR A 1 6.96 -0.48 -9.20
CA THR A 1 5.54 -0.52 -9.60
C THR A 1 5.37 -1.31 -10.90
N ALA A 2 4.21 -1.92 -11.12
CA ALA A 2 3.84 -2.61 -12.36
C ALA A 2 3.66 -1.65 -13.54
N LYS A 3 3.38 -0.38 -13.27
CA LYS A 3 3.12 0.66 -14.27
C LYS A 3 4.01 1.87 -14.02
N PRO A 4 4.33 2.67 -15.06
CA PRO A 4 5.02 3.94 -14.88
C PRO A 4 4.28 4.85 -13.90
N LEU A 5 5.03 5.62 -13.13
CA LEU A 5 4.44 6.60 -12.22
C LEU A 5 3.81 7.76 -13.03
N PRO A 6 2.60 8.22 -12.69
CA PRO A 6 1.93 9.30 -13.42
C PRO A 6 2.76 10.58 -13.56
N LYS A 7 3.58 10.89 -12.55
CA LYS A 7 4.46 12.06 -12.55
C LYS A 7 5.79 11.88 -13.26
N LEU A 8 6.13 10.64 -13.61
CA LEU A 8 7.38 10.27 -14.27
C LEU A 8 7.10 9.34 -15.46
N PRO A 9 6.24 9.74 -16.42
CA PRO A 9 5.79 8.88 -17.51
C PRO A 9 6.94 8.44 -18.45
N GLN A 10 8.01 9.20 -18.46
CA GLN A 10 9.23 8.91 -19.23
C GLN A 10 10.09 7.79 -18.61
N ILE A 11 9.83 7.43 -17.35
CA ILE A 11 10.54 6.33 -16.66
C ILE A 11 9.69 5.08 -16.76
N GLY A 12 10.18 4.08 -17.48
CA GLY A 12 9.52 2.78 -17.61
C GLY A 12 9.43 2.02 -16.29
N ALA A 13 8.39 1.22 -16.14
CA ALA A 13 8.29 0.31 -15.00
C ALA A 13 9.31 -0.82 -15.12
N LEU A 14 9.96 -1.21 -14.02
CA LEU A 14 10.93 -2.31 -14.00
C LEU A 14 10.30 -3.63 -14.47
N ALA A 15 9.05 -3.88 -14.11
CA ALA A 15 8.29 -5.06 -14.51
C ALA A 15 8.08 -5.17 -16.05
N ALA A 16 8.23 -4.08 -16.80
CA ALA A 16 8.15 -4.09 -18.26
C ALA A 16 9.41 -4.66 -18.92
N HIS A 17 10.52 -4.78 -18.17
CA HIS A 17 11.76 -5.36 -18.73
C HIS A 17 11.68 -6.90 -18.70
N PRO A 18 11.99 -7.62 -19.81
CA PRO A 18 11.81 -9.08 -19.87
C PRO A 18 12.50 -9.87 -18.76
N LYS A 19 13.68 -9.44 -18.30
CA LYS A 19 14.43 -10.09 -17.20
C LYS A 19 13.90 -9.75 -15.82
N LEU A 20 12.99 -8.79 -15.71
CA LEU A 20 12.41 -8.30 -14.45
C LEU A 20 10.89 -8.46 -14.46
N ALA A 21 10.37 -9.29 -15.36
CA ALA A 21 8.94 -9.60 -15.40
C ALA A 21 8.46 -10.09 -14.05
N GLY A 22 7.40 -9.46 -13.52
CA GLY A 22 6.88 -9.77 -12.18
C GLY A 22 7.64 -9.09 -11.03
N PHE A 23 8.68 -8.28 -11.31
CA PHE A 23 9.33 -7.49 -10.26
C PHE A 23 8.44 -6.28 -9.90
N GLU A 24 7.65 -6.48 -8.88
CA GLU A 24 6.81 -5.45 -8.30
C GLU A 24 7.15 -5.33 -6.81
N PHE A 25 7.58 -4.14 -6.43
CA PHE A 25 7.85 -3.84 -5.03
C PHE A 25 7.35 -2.43 -4.73
N ASP A 26 6.31 -2.37 -3.93
CA ASP A 26 5.72 -1.13 -3.43
C ASP A 26 5.71 -1.18 -1.91
N SER A 27 5.99 -0.05 -1.28
CA SER A 27 5.74 0.15 0.15
C SER A 27 4.41 0.87 0.33
N TRP A 28 3.73 0.57 1.40
CA TRP A 28 2.47 1.20 1.75
C TRP A 28 2.47 1.65 3.21
N ALA A 29 1.63 2.62 3.51
CA ALA A 29 1.35 3.06 4.87
C ALA A 29 -0.15 2.99 5.12
N GLY A 30 -0.53 2.64 6.34
CA GLY A 30 -1.92 2.53 6.75
C GLY A 30 -2.09 2.86 8.23
N VAL A 31 -3.34 3.12 8.63
CA VAL A 31 -3.73 3.29 10.02
C VAL A 31 -4.31 1.98 10.53
N GLN A 32 -3.85 1.54 11.68
CA GLN A 32 -4.31 0.33 12.34
C GLN A 32 -4.98 0.68 13.67
N VAL A 33 -5.97 -0.10 14.03
CA VAL A 33 -6.66 0.00 15.32
C VAL A 33 -6.52 -1.32 16.09
N PRO A 34 -6.64 -1.33 17.41
CA PRO A 34 -6.64 -2.55 18.22
C PRO A 34 -7.69 -3.54 17.72
N ARG A 35 -7.39 -4.84 17.81
CA ARG A 35 -8.26 -5.93 17.30
C ARG A 35 -9.68 -5.91 17.87
N ASN A 36 -9.85 -5.43 19.11
CA ASN A 36 -11.13 -5.36 19.79
C ASN A 36 -11.85 -4.02 19.61
N THR A 37 -11.43 -3.20 18.65
CA THR A 37 -12.15 -1.97 18.29
C THR A 37 -13.53 -2.34 17.72
N PRO A 38 -14.63 -1.75 18.22
CA PRO A 38 -15.95 -1.98 17.66
C PRO A 38 -15.98 -1.69 16.15
N GLU A 39 -16.70 -2.53 15.40
CA GLU A 39 -16.70 -2.44 13.93
C GLU A 39 -17.24 -1.10 13.42
N ASP A 40 -18.26 -0.55 14.05
CA ASP A 40 -18.82 0.77 13.70
C ASP A 40 -17.79 1.90 13.87
N VAL A 41 -16.92 1.80 14.89
CA VAL A 41 -15.82 2.75 15.11
C VAL A 41 -14.78 2.59 14.01
N ALA A 42 -14.38 1.36 13.70
CA ALA A 42 -13.43 1.09 12.62
C ALA A 42 -13.95 1.58 11.26
N GLN A 43 -15.23 1.34 10.94
CA GLN A 43 -15.86 1.83 9.71
C GLN A 43 -15.90 3.37 9.64
N ARG A 44 -16.21 4.03 10.74
CA ARG A 44 -16.20 5.51 10.82
C ARG A 44 -14.80 6.08 10.60
N LEU A 45 -13.79 5.46 11.19
CA LEU A 45 -12.39 5.85 10.98
C LEU A 45 -11.95 5.62 9.55
N ASN A 46 -12.29 4.47 8.96
CA ASN A 46 -12.01 4.18 7.56
C ASN A 46 -12.59 5.26 6.63
N LYS A 47 -13.88 5.56 6.82
CA LYS A 47 -14.53 6.63 6.05
C LYS A 47 -13.84 7.98 6.24
N ALA A 48 -13.56 8.37 7.48
CA ALA A 48 -12.92 9.67 7.78
C ALA A 48 -11.54 9.79 7.14
N LEU A 49 -10.75 8.71 7.10
CA LEU A 49 -9.45 8.67 6.43
C LEU A 49 -9.60 8.88 4.91
N TYR A 50 -10.54 8.18 4.27
CA TYR A 50 -10.77 8.37 2.84
C TYR A 50 -11.32 9.76 2.51
N ASP A 51 -12.21 10.30 3.32
CA ASP A 51 -12.69 11.68 3.17
C ASP A 51 -11.52 12.68 3.27
N ALA A 52 -10.62 12.48 4.23
CA ALA A 52 -9.40 13.30 4.37
C ALA A 52 -8.47 13.18 3.14
N MET A 53 -8.29 11.96 2.61
CA MET A 53 -7.47 11.72 1.42
C MET A 53 -8.14 12.22 0.12
N ALA A 54 -9.47 12.35 0.10
CA ALA A 54 -10.18 12.96 -1.01
C ALA A 54 -10.01 14.49 -1.08
N ASN A 55 -9.59 15.13 0.01
CA ASN A 55 -9.31 16.56 0.02
C ASN A 55 -8.16 16.88 -0.95
N PRO A 56 -8.34 17.86 -1.89
CA PRO A 56 -7.34 18.16 -2.91
C PRO A 56 -5.98 18.57 -2.35
N GLN A 57 -5.95 19.32 -1.25
CA GLN A 57 -4.70 19.76 -0.62
C GLN A 57 -3.95 18.57 0.01
N THR A 58 -4.67 17.68 0.71
CA THR A 58 -4.10 16.47 1.29
C THR A 58 -3.55 15.57 0.19
N ARG A 59 -4.36 15.30 -0.84
CA ARG A 59 -3.94 14.49 -1.99
C ARG A 59 -2.68 15.07 -2.65
N GLN A 60 -2.65 16.37 -2.92
CA GLN A 60 -1.51 17.03 -3.54
C GLN A 60 -0.25 16.91 -2.66
N ALA A 61 -0.38 17.04 -1.34
CA ALA A 61 0.75 16.88 -0.42
C ALA A 61 1.36 15.47 -0.53
N PHE A 62 0.54 14.42 -0.49
CA PHE A 62 1.01 13.03 -0.65
C PHE A 62 1.63 12.78 -2.02
N GLU A 63 0.98 13.21 -3.08
CA GLU A 63 1.47 13.03 -4.44
C GLU A 63 2.74 13.84 -4.74
N SER A 64 2.96 14.97 -4.05
CA SER A 64 4.16 15.78 -4.23
C SER A 64 5.45 15.06 -3.82
N VAL A 65 5.35 14.16 -2.86
CA VAL A 65 6.46 13.32 -2.38
C VAL A 65 6.48 11.92 -3.01
N GLY A 66 5.71 11.71 -4.07
CA GLY A 66 5.71 10.46 -4.85
C GLY A 66 4.78 9.37 -4.34
N ASN A 67 3.98 9.63 -3.30
CA ASN A 67 2.99 8.67 -2.83
C ASN A 67 1.75 8.67 -3.74
N LEU A 68 1.15 7.49 -3.91
CA LEU A 68 -0.13 7.33 -4.57
C LEU A 68 -1.24 7.17 -3.53
N VAL A 69 -2.30 7.95 -3.68
CA VAL A 69 -3.50 7.78 -2.85
C VAL A 69 -4.34 6.68 -3.48
N VAL A 70 -4.51 5.57 -2.76
CA VAL A 70 -5.32 4.43 -3.22
C VAL A 70 -6.82 4.77 -3.17
N PRO A 71 -7.64 4.16 -4.04
CA PRO A 71 -9.09 4.29 -3.97
C PRO A 71 -9.65 3.71 -2.66
N PRO A 72 -10.84 4.14 -2.23
CA PRO A 72 -11.50 3.60 -1.05
C PRO A 72 -11.64 2.07 -1.10
N MET A 73 -11.32 1.43 0.02
CA MET A 73 -11.43 -0.01 0.24
C MET A 73 -12.26 -0.27 1.51
N SER A 74 -13.04 -1.33 1.51
CA SER A 74 -13.74 -1.81 2.71
C SER A 74 -12.76 -2.39 3.72
N LEU A 75 -13.16 -2.51 4.98
CA LEU A 75 -12.34 -3.14 6.02
C LEU A 75 -11.92 -4.57 5.61
N ALA A 76 -12.85 -5.35 5.05
CA ALA A 76 -12.56 -6.70 4.60
C ALA A 76 -11.56 -6.76 3.42
N GLU A 77 -11.53 -5.76 2.55
CA GLU A 77 -10.53 -5.66 1.49
C GLU A 77 -9.16 -5.26 2.06
N LEU A 78 -9.15 -4.34 3.03
CA LEU A 78 -7.92 -3.94 3.71
C LEU A 78 -7.31 -5.12 4.50
N ASP A 79 -8.11 -5.91 5.20
CA ASP A 79 -7.66 -7.09 5.92
C ASP A 79 -7.01 -8.10 4.96
N ARG A 80 -7.68 -8.43 3.85
CA ARG A 80 -7.11 -9.32 2.83
C ARG A 80 -5.81 -8.80 2.22
N MET A 81 -5.76 -7.50 1.93
CA MET A 81 -4.55 -6.86 1.44
C MET A 81 -3.42 -7.02 2.47
N TYR A 82 -3.69 -6.71 3.74
CA TYR A 82 -2.72 -6.79 4.82
C TYR A 82 -2.17 -8.21 5.00
N GLU A 83 -3.04 -9.22 5.02
CA GLU A 83 -2.65 -10.64 5.10
C GLU A 83 -1.79 -11.07 3.91
N SER A 84 -2.16 -10.66 2.70
CA SER A 84 -1.40 -10.97 1.49
C SER A 84 -0.01 -10.34 1.50
N GLU A 85 0.11 -9.11 1.99
CA GLU A 85 1.39 -8.43 2.11
C GLU A 85 2.28 -9.08 3.18
N ILE A 86 1.72 -9.48 4.33
CA ILE A 86 2.47 -10.25 5.33
C ILE A 86 3.06 -11.52 4.70
N ALA A 87 2.23 -12.31 4.00
CA ALA A 87 2.68 -13.53 3.36
C ALA A 87 3.78 -13.26 2.32
N ARG A 88 3.62 -12.20 1.53
CA ARG A 88 4.60 -11.76 0.53
C ARG A 88 5.95 -11.39 1.17
N TYR A 89 5.94 -10.54 2.20
CA TYR A 89 7.17 -10.16 2.89
C TYR A 89 7.85 -11.33 3.59
N GLN A 90 7.07 -12.25 4.18
CA GLN A 90 7.60 -13.47 4.75
C GLN A 90 8.29 -14.36 3.70
N ALA A 91 7.70 -14.49 2.51
CA ALA A 91 8.30 -15.23 1.42
C ALA A 91 9.62 -14.59 0.95
N ILE A 92 9.65 -13.26 0.81
CA ILE A 92 10.87 -12.52 0.47
C ILE A 92 11.95 -12.73 1.55
N ALA A 93 11.60 -12.56 2.83
CA ALA A 93 12.54 -12.76 3.94
C ALA A 93 13.16 -14.17 3.91
N LYS A 94 12.35 -15.19 3.66
CA LYS A 94 12.83 -16.57 3.51
C LYS A 94 13.77 -16.73 2.31
N SER A 95 13.45 -16.13 1.16
CA SER A 95 14.25 -16.27 -0.05
C SER A 95 15.65 -15.67 0.07
N ILE A 96 15.81 -14.65 0.91
CA ILE A 96 17.10 -14.00 1.19
C ILE A 96 17.74 -14.47 2.50
N SER A 97 17.18 -15.50 3.14
CA SER A 97 17.65 -16.03 4.43
C SER A 97 17.76 -14.99 5.54
N LEU A 98 16.87 -13.99 5.52
CA LEU A 98 16.82 -12.94 6.54
C LEU A 98 16.46 -13.54 7.89
N GLN A 99 17.34 -13.37 8.89
CA GLN A 99 17.07 -13.78 10.26
C GLN A 99 16.27 -12.68 10.98
N PRO A 100 15.27 -13.07 11.82
CA PRO A 100 14.59 -12.11 12.68
C PRO A 100 15.61 -11.37 13.56
N GLN A 101 15.55 -10.05 13.56
CA GLN A 101 16.29 -9.26 14.54
C GLN A 101 15.53 -9.32 15.87
N GLN A 102 16.21 -9.74 16.93
CA GLN A 102 15.68 -9.73 18.29
C GLN A 102 15.70 -8.32 18.87
#